data_f56f2a4c89137508ef708cbc3f18e6c3
#
_entry.id   f56f2a4c89137508ef708cbc3f18e6c3
#
_cell.length_a   1.000
_cell.length_b   1.000
_cell.length_c   1.000
_cell.angle_alpha   90.00
_cell.angle_beta   90.00
_cell.angle_gamma   90.00
#
_symmetry.space_group_name_H-M   'P 1'
#
loop_
_entity.id
_entity.type
_entity.pdbx_description
1 polymer ?
#
loop_
_entity_poly.entity_id
_entity_poly.type
_entity_poly.pdbx_seq_one_letter_code
_entity_poly.pdbx_strand_id
1 'polypeptide(L)'
;FKADIYVIGNVAKRGMDVVEAILNRGLPYISGPQWLAENVLHQHWVLGVAGTHGKTTTASMLAWVLEYAGLAPGFLIGGVPENFSVSARLPQTPRQDPNSKSPFFVIEADEYDTAFFDKRSKFVHYRPRTAILNNLEFDHADIFADLGAIQTQFHHLVRTVPSEGLIVCNGQQQSLQDTLDKGCWTPVEKF
;
A
#
# COMPACT_ATOMS: atom_id res chain seq x y z
N PHE A 1 -20.12 -4.51 -22.49
CA PHE A 1 -19.36 -5.54 -21.76
C PHE A 1 -20.15 -5.94 -20.53
N LYS A 2 -20.30 -7.26 -20.30
CA LYS A 2 -20.83 -7.81 -19.06
C LYS A 2 -19.62 -8.29 -18.25
N ALA A 3 -19.35 -7.60 -17.13
CA ALA A 3 -18.30 -7.96 -16.20
C ALA A 3 -18.92 -8.42 -14.89
N ASP A 4 -18.22 -9.29 -14.15
CA ASP A 4 -18.66 -9.76 -12.83
C ASP A 4 -18.48 -8.64 -11.79
N ILE A 5 -17.47 -7.77 -11.97
CA ILE A 5 -17.19 -6.61 -11.11
C ILE A 5 -16.46 -5.53 -11.91
N TYR A 6 -16.71 -4.27 -11.58
CA TYR A 6 -16.06 -3.10 -12.16
C TYR A 6 -15.06 -2.53 -11.16
N VAL A 7 -13.76 -2.58 -11.50
CA VAL A 7 -12.71 -2.02 -10.66
C VAL A 7 -12.52 -0.55 -11.00
N ILE A 8 -12.77 0.33 -10.04
CA ILE A 8 -12.77 1.78 -10.21
C ILE A 8 -11.44 2.36 -9.72
N GLY A 9 -10.71 3.01 -10.61
CA GLY A 9 -9.49 3.74 -10.27
C GLY A 9 -9.79 5.10 -9.61
N ASN A 10 -8.81 5.65 -8.90
CA ASN A 10 -8.95 6.93 -8.18
C ASN A 10 -9.14 8.15 -9.09
N VAL A 11 -8.78 8.08 -10.35
CA VAL A 11 -9.02 9.15 -11.34
C VAL A 11 -10.48 9.21 -11.80
N ALA A 12 -11.24 8.14 -11.59
CA ALA A 12 -12.64 8.09 -11.95
C ALA A 12 -13.48 8.96 -11.01
N LYS A 13 -14.40 9.75 -11.57
CA LYS A 13 -15.22 10.70 -10.81
C LYS A 13 -16.66 10.76 -11.35
N ARG A 14 -17.56 11.27 -10.52
CA ARG A 14 -18.95 11.54 -10.91
C ARG A 14 -19.00 12.44 -12.15
N GLY A 15 -19.97 12.16 -13.01
CA GLY A 15 -20.14 12.84 -14.31
C GLY A 15 -19.40 12.17 -15.47
N MET A 16 -18.55 11.17 -15.23
CA MET A 16 -18.01 10.33 -16.32
C MET A 16 -19.07 9.30 -16.74
N ASP A 17 -19.31 9.18 -18.04
CA ASP A 17 -20.37 8.30 -18.61
C ASP A 17 -20.29 6.87 -18.07
N VAL A 18 -19.09 6.31 -17.97
CA VAL A 18 -18.88 4.95 -17.45
C VAL A 18 -19.25 4.83 -15.96
N VAL A 19 -18.94 5.84 -15.16
CA VAL A 19 -19.28 5.87 -13.73
C VAL A 19 -20.79 5.99 -13.56
N GLU A 20 -21.41 6.93 -14.27
CA GLU A 20 -22.87 7.10 -14.21
C GLU A 20 -23.63 5.86 -14.73
N ALA A 21 -23.09 5.19 -15.75
CA ALA A 21 -23.70 3.95 -16.25
C ALA A 21 -23.62 2.79 -15.24
N ILE A 22 -22.50 2.68 -14.50
CA ILE A 22 -22.33 1.69 -13.43
C ILE A 22 -23.34 1.94 -12.31
N LEU A 23 -23.42 3.20 -11.84
CA LEU A 23 -24.31 3.58 -10.73
C LEU A 23 -25.79 3.44 -11.12
N ASN A 24 -26.19 3.96 -12.27
CA ASN A 24 -27.58 3.93 -12.72
C ASN A 24 -28.12 2.51 -12.96
N ARG A 25 -27.24 1.59 -13.31
CA ARG A 25 -27.60 0.18 -13.54
C ARG A 25 -27.45 -0.69 -12.29
N GLY A 26 -26.96 -0.13 -11.17
CA GLY A 26 -26.67 -0.89 -9.95
C GLY A 26 -25.66 -2.02 -10.16
N LEU A 27 -24.65 -1.79 -11.03
CA LEU A 27 -23.65 -2.80 -11.32
C LEU A 27 -22.66 -2.95 -10.16
N PRO A 28 -22.13 -4.16 -9.88
CA PRO A 28 -21.17 -4.35 -8.79
C PRO A 28 -19.84 -3.63 -9.11
N TYR A 29 -19.37 -2.83 -8.19
CA TYR A 29 -18.09 -2.12 -8.33
C TYR A 29 -17.29 -2.12 -7.04
N ILE A 30 -15.97 -1.98 -7.18
CA ILE A 30 -14.99 -1.99 -6.10
C ILE A 30 -13.83 -1.06 -6.45
N SER A 31 -13.11 -0.57 -5.47
CA SER A 31 -11.86 0.17 -5.72
C SER A 31 -10.70 -0.76 -6.05
N GLY A 32 -9.71 -0.26 -6.80
CA GLY A 32 -8.48 -1.02 -7.10
C GLY A 32 -7.76 -1.53 -5.85
N PRO A 33 -7.47 -0.67 -4.86
CA PRO A 33 -6.82 -1.07 -3.61
C PRO A 33 -7.60 -2.13 -2.83
N GLN A 34 -8.92 -2.01 -2.75
CA GLN A 34 -9.74 -3.01 -2.07
C GLN A 34 -9.75 -4.33 -2.83
N TRP A 35 -9.92 -4.30 -4.16
CA TRP A 35 -9.88 -5.51 -4.98
C TRP A 35 -8.55 -6.26 -4.84
N LEU A 36 -7.43 -5.51 -4.87
CA LEU A 36 -6.09 -6.07 -4.67
C LEU A 36 -5.96 -6.72 -3.28
N ALA A 37 -6.44 -6.05 -2.24
CA ALA A 37 -6.43 -6.57 -0.89
C ALA A 37 -7.18 -7.90 -0.76
N GLU A 38 -8.39 -7.96 -1.33
CA GLU A 38 -9.27 -9.13 -1.21
C GLU A 38 -8.84 -10.32 -2.10
N ASN A 39 -8.22 -10.05 -3.26
CA ASN A 39 -7.93 -11.11 -4.23
C ASN A 39 -6.45 -11.52 -4.28
N VAL A 40 -5.54 -10.68 -3.77
CA VAL A 40 -4.10 -10.93 -3.82
C VAL A 40 -3.46 -10.86 -2.44
N LEU A 41 -3.57 -9.71 -1.74
CA LEU A 41 -2.73 -9.44 -0.57
C LEU A 41 -3.08 -10.29 0.64
N HIS A 42 -4.34 -10.68 0.82
CA HIS A 42 -4.82 -11.37 2.02
C HIS A 42 -4.13 -12.71 2.31
N GLN A 43 -3.50 -13.30 1.31
CA GLN A 43 -2.78 -14.59 1.42
C GLN A 43 -1.27 -14.41 1.66
N HIS A 44 -0.79 -13.17 1.73
CA HIS A 44 0.64 -12.89 1.75
C HIS A 44 1.05 -12.07 2.98
N TRP A 45 2.32 -12.19 3.33
CA TRP A 45 2.97 -11.26 4.23
C TRP A 45 3.24 -9.97 3.47
N VAL A 46 2.36 -9.01 3.65
CA VAL A 46 2.47 -7.71 2.98
C VAL A 46 3.51 -6.85 3.69
N LEU A 47 4.47 -6.35 2.92
CA LEU A 47 5.48 -5.38 3.34
C LEU A 47 5.13 -4.04 2.68
N GLY A 48 4.54 -3.13 3.45
CA GLY A 48 4.12 -1.81 2.97
C GLY A 48 5.20 -0.76 3.20
N VAL A 49 5.51 0.02 2.18
CA VAL A 49 6.47 1.13 2.26
C VAL A 49 5.71 2.45 2.14
N ALA A 50 5.60 3.18 3.24
CA ALA A 50 4.94 4.47 3.34
C ALA A 50 5.93 5.60 3.62
N GLY A 51 5.56 6.81 3.27
CA GLY A 51 6.35 8.02 3.45
C GLY A 51 5.97 9.08 2.45
N THR A 52 6.21 10.34 2.74
CA THR A 52 5.99 11.42 1.78
C THR A 52 6.90 11.24 0.56
N HIS A 53 8.17 10.90 0.80
CA HIS A 53 9.18 10.72 -0.25
C HIS A 53 9.87 9.36 -0.17
N GLY A 54 10.44 8.91 -1.30
CA GLY A 54 11.29 7.73 -1.37
C GLY A 54 10.56 6.38 -1.34
N LYS A 55 9.23 6.35 -1.35
CA LYS A 55 8.42 5.12 -1.36
C LYS A 55 8.85 4.15 -2.47
N THR A 56 8.86 4.63 -3.71
CA THR A 56 9.20 3.85 -4.91
C THR A 56 10.60 3.24 -4.81
N THR A 57 11.59 4.07 -4.41
CA THR A 57 12.99 3.63 -4.28
C THR A 57 13.13 2.57 -3.19
N THR A 58 12.57 2.81 -2.01
CA THR A 58 12.64 1.87 -0.89
C THR A 58 11.91 0.56 -1.19
N ALA A 59 10.73 0.63 -1.80
CA ALA A 59 9.97 -0.56 -2.20
C ALA A 59 10.74 -1.37 -3.27
N SER A 60 11.38 -0.69 -4.23
CA SER A 60 12.22 -1.33 -5.24
C SER A 60 13.42 -2.04 -4.65
N MET A 61 14.13 -1.38 -3.72
CA MET A 61 15.26 -1.99 -3.00
C MET A 61 14.81 -3.18 -2.17
N LEU A 62 13.72 -3.07 -1.43
CA LEU A 62 13.18 -4.15 -0.61
C LEU A 62 12.80 -5.37 -1.46
N ALA A 63 12.08 -5.14 -2.56
CA ALA A 63 11.73 -6.21 -3.48
C ALA A 63 12.98 -6.89 -4.07
N TRP A 64 14.00 -6.10 -4.43
CA TRP A 64 15.26 -6.63 -4.95
C TRP A 64 16.06 -7.42 -3.91
N VAL A 65 16.14 -6.96 -2.66
CA VAL A 65 16.79 -7.68 -1.57
C VAL A 65 16.13 -9.06 -1.36
N LEU A 66 14.81 -9.12 -1.35
CA LEU A 66 14.08 -10.38 -1.24
C LEU A 66 14.30 -11.29 -2.46
N GLU A 67 14.34 -10.72 -3.67
CA GLU A 67 14.64 -11.44 -4.91
C GLU A 67 16.06 -12.02 -4.88
N TYR A 68 17.04 -11.20 -4.51
CA TYR A 68 18.44 -11.61 -4.41
C TYR A 68 18.65 -12.72 -3.37
N ALA A 69 17.90 -12.65 -2.26
CA ALA A 69 17.85 -13.72 -1.26
C ALA A 69 17.13 -14.99 -1.74
N GLY A 70 16.61 -15.01 -2.97
CA GLY A 70 15.94 -16.17 -3.57
C GLY A 70 14.52 -16.39 -3.08
N LEU A 71 13.90 -15.36 -2.46
CA LEU A 71 12.53 -15.44 -1.89
C LEU A 71 11.42 -15.13 -2.90
N ALA A 72 11.76 -14.64 -4.10
CA ALA A 72 10.85 -14.44 -5.24
C ALA A 72 9.52 -13.69 -4.90
N PRO A 73 9.58 -12.50 -4.27
CA PRO A 73 8.37 -11.79 -3.80
C PRO A 73 7.47 -11.35 -4.94
N GLY A 74 6.18 -11.20 -4.64
CA GLY A 74 5.30 -10.35 -5.42
C GLY A 74 5.55 -8.88 -5.08
N PHE A 75 5.17 -7.99 -5.98
CA PHE A 75 5.23 -6.56 -5.70
C PHE A 75 4.28 -5.74 -6.58
N LEU A 76 3.92 -4.55 -6.06
CA LEU A 76 3.28 -3.46 -6.81
C LEU A 76 3.96 -2.15 -6.42
N ILE A 77 4.65 -1.52 -7.36
CA ILE A 77 5.50 -0.35 -7.18
C ILE A 77 5.09 0.70 -8.21
N GLY A 78 5.06 1.98 -7.82
CA GLY A 78 4.60 3.08 -8.67
C GLY A 78 5.50 3.41 -9.86
N GLY A 79 6.73 2.89 -9.88
CA GLY A 79 7.68 2.97 -10.99
C GLY A 79 8.07 1.59 -11.51
N VAL A 80 8.88 1.55 -12.55
CA VAL A 80 9.46 0.30 -13.07
C VAL A 80 10.89 0.16 -12.54
N PRO A 81 11.14 -0.71 -11.54
CA PRO A 81 12.49 -0.94 -11.05
C PRO A 81 13.34 -1.61 -12.15
N GLU A 82 14.54 -1.08 -12.40
CA GLU A 82 15.42 -1.56 -13.48
C GLU A 82 15.72 -3.06 -13.37
N ASN A 83 15.91 -3.56 -12.15
CA ASN A 83 16.20 -4.97 -11.89
C ASN A 83 15.07 -5.94 -12.30
N PHE A 84 13.85 -5.44 -12.45
CA PHE A 84 12.67 -6.28 -12.75
C PHE A 84 12.05 -6.01 -14.11
N SER A 85 12.27 -4.83 -14.68
CA SER A 85 11.66 -4.37 -15.95
C SER A 85 10.13 -4.36 -15.96
N VAL A 86 9.48 -4.53 -14.82
CA VAL A 86 8.03 -4.47 -14.63
C VAL A 86 7.71 -3.74 -13.31
N SER A 87 6.55 -3.08 -13.24
CA SER A 87 6.10 -2.37 -12.03
C SER A 87 5.29 -3.26 -11.08
N ALA A 88 4.83 -4.41 -11.55
CA ALA A 88 4.03 -5.34 -10.77
C ALA A 88 4.30 -6.79 -11.16
N ARG A 89 4.28 -7.67 -10.17
CA ARG A 89 4.46 -9.11 -10.34
C ARG A 89 3.77 -9.85 -9.19
N LEU A 90 3.12 -10.95 -9.50
CA LEU A 90 2.64 -11.88 -8.48
C LEU A 90 3.81 -12.66 -7.87
N PRO A 91 3.69 -13.12 -6.60
CA PRO A 91 4.70 -13.96 -5.96
C PRO A 91 5.02 -15.19 -6.80
N GLN A 92 6.30 -15.50 -6.94
CA GLN A 92 6.79 -16.64 -7.70
C GLN A 92 7.32 -17.73 -6.76
N THR A 93 7.78 -18.82 -7.32
CA THR A 93 8.37 -19.95 -6.57
C THR A 93 9.75 -19.56 -6.06
N PRO A 94 9.99 -19.59 -4.72
CA PRO A 94 11.31 -19.34 -4.15
C PRO A 94 12.34 -20.42 -4.54
N ARG A 95 13.61 -20.03 -4.60
CA ARG A 95 14.69 -20.98 -4.90
C ARG A 95 14.85 -22.03 -3.81
N GLN A 96 14.56 -21.68 -2.55
CA GLN A 96 14.72 -22.54 -1.38
C GLN A 96 13.56 -23.54 -1.21
N ASP A 97 12.39 -23.26 -1.77
CA ASP A 97 11.21 -24.11 -1.70
C ASP A 97 10.48 -24.15 -3.05
N PRO A 98 10.85 -25.10 -3.92
CA PRO A 98 10.25 -25.24 -5.24
C PRO A 98 8.78 -25.68 -5.22
N ASN A 99 8.24 -26.10 -4.07
CA ASN A 99 6.88 -26.60 -3.94
C ASN A 99 5.89 -25.57 -3.41
N SER A 100 6.37 -24.35 -3.08
CA SER A 100 5.52 -23.27 -2.59
C SER A 100 5.64 -22.01 -3.44
N LYS A 101 4.75 -21.04 -3.21
CA LYS A 101 4.92 -19.67 -3.68
C LYS A 101 5.49 -18.81 -2.57
N SER A 102 6.19 -17.75 -2.93
CA SER A 102 6.67 -16.77 -1.96
C SER A 102 5.52 -16.27 -1.07
N PRO A 103 5.70 -16.24 0.26
CA PRO A 103 4.73 -15.64 1.16
C PRO A 103 4.75 -14.10 1.10
N PHE A 104 5.76 -13.48 0.48
CA PHE A 104 6.01 -12.03 0.56
C PHE A 104 5.41 -11.26 -0.60
N PHE A 105 4.82 -10.11 -0.26
CA PHE A 105 4.35 -9.12 -1.23
C PHE A 105 4.78 -7.72 -0.80
N VAL A 106 5.60 -7.05 -1.62
CA VAL A 106 6.06 -5.68 -1.38
C VAL A 106 5.11 -4.70 -2.07
N ILE A 107 4.62 -3.70 -1.34
CA ILE A 107 3.72 -2.70 -1.91
C ILE A 107 4.14 -1.29 -1.53
N GLU A 108 4.14 -0.40 -2.51
CA GLU A 108 4.22 1.03 -2.28
C GLU A 108 2.91 1.51 -1.67
N ALA A 109 2.97 1.98 -0.42
CA ALA A 109 1.82 2.34 0.39
C ALA A 109 1.55 3.84 0.26
N ASP A 110 0.65 4.20 -0.65
CA ASP A 110 0.29 5.54 -1.04
C ASP A 110 -0.79 6.11 -0.12
N GLU A 111 -0.61 7.36 0.34
CA GLU A 111 -1.52 8.10 1.21
C GLU A 111 -2.72 8.73 0.48
N TYR A 112 -2.74 8.74 -0.84
CA TYR A 112 -3.84 9.29 -1.64
C TYR A 112 -5.16 8.53 -1.41
N ASP A 113 -6.28 9.23 -1.63
CA ASP A 113 -7.60 8.63 -1.53
C ASP A 113 -7.80 7.47 -2.54
N THR A 114 -8.66 6.55 -2.15
CA THR A 114 -8.82 5.26 -2.85
C THR A 114 -9.64 5.39 -4.13
N ALA A 115 -10.81 6.06 -4.04
CA ALA A 115 -11.74 6.23 -5.15
C ALA A 115 -12.74 7.38 -4.86
N PHE A 116 -13.56 7.76 -5.84
CA PHE A 116 -14.57 8.80 -5.64
C PHE A 116 -15.58 8.48 -4.52
N PHE A 117 -15.84 7.21 -4.26
CA PHE A 117 -16.77 6.70 -3.24
C PHE A 117 -16.07 6.25 -1.96
N ASP A 118 -14.75 6.18 -1.92
CA ASP A 118 -13.95 5.81 -0.75
C ASP A 118 -12.78 6.81 -0.58
N LYS A 119 -12.89 7.67 0.42
CA LYS A 119 -11.94 8.74 0.71
C LYS A 119 -10.86 8.35 1.71
N ARG A 120 -10.82 7.08 2.13
CA ARG A 120 -9.69 6.56 2.91
C ARG A 120 -8.45 6.47 2.03
N SER A 121 -7.29 6.65 2.62
CA SER A 121 -6.01 6.44 1.91
C SER A 121 -5.88 4.99 1.44
N LYS A 122 -5.27 4.80 0.26
CA LYS A 122 -5.11 3.48 -0.37
C LYS A 122 -4.46 2.46 0.56
N PHE A 123 -3.45 2.88 1.31
CA PHE A 123 -2.68 1.98 2.17
C PHE A 123 -3.50 1.34 3.30
N VAL A 124 -4.63 1.91 3.71
CA VAL A 124 -5.51 1.31 4.72
C VAL A 124 -6.10 -0.03 4.27
N HIS A 125 -6.26 -0.20 2.96
CA HIS A 125 -6.73 -1.46 2.37
C HIS A 125 -5.67 -2.56 2.41
N TYR A 126 -4.38 -2.20 2.36
CA TYR A 126 -3.29 -3.17 2.17
C TYR A 126 -2.98 -4.00 3.41
N ARG A 127 -3.32 -3.50 4.61
CA ARG A 127 -3.15 -4.21 5.90
C ARG A 127 -1.77 -4.87 6.01
N PRO A 128 -0.68 -4.10 5.93
CA PRO A 128 0.66 -4.67 5.93
C PRO A 128 0.95 -5.37 7.26
N ARG A 129 1.62 -6.51 7.21
CA ARG A 129 2.15 -7.17 8.40
C ARG A 129 3.49 -6.54 8.82
N THR A 130 4.23 -5.98 7.86
CA THR A 130 5.38 -5.13 8.12
C THR A 130 5.21 -3.81 7.39
N ALA A 131 5.35 -2.69 8.09
CA ALA A 131 5.28 -1.35 7.52
C ALA A 131 6.61 -0.62 7.72
N ILE A 132 7.15 -0.04 6.63
CA ILE A 132 8.28 0.88 6.68
C ILE A 132 7.72 2.29 6.59
N LEU A 133 8.04 3.14 7.57
CA LEU A 133 7.69 4.56 7.63
C LEU A 133 8.96 5.40 7.43
N ASN A 134 9.19 5.85 6.19
CA ASN A 134 10.43 6.54 5.82
C ASN A 134 10.51 7.97 6.36
N ASN A 135 9.48 8.75 6.08
CA ASN A 135 9.38 10.17 6.42
C ASN A 135 7.92 10.61 6.38
N LEU A 136 7.65 11.72 7.04
CA LEU A 136 6.33 12.32 7.05
C LEU A 136 6.48 13.84 7.11
N GLU A 137 6.24 14.47 5.98
CA GLU A 137 6.33 15.91 5.79
C GLU A 137 5.01 16.45 5.24
N PHE A 138 4.80 17.77 5.37
CA PHE A 138 3.65 18.39 4.74
C PHE A 138 3.90 18.52 3.24
N ASP A 139 3.27 17.66 2.49
CA ASP A 139 3.23 17.68 1.04
C ASP A 139 1.80 17.40 0.57
N HIS A 140 1.53 17.51 -0.73
CA HIS A 140 0.21 17.29 -1.31
C HIS A 140 -0.87 18.22 -0.74
N ALA A 141 -0.58 19.54 -0.73
CA ALA A 141 -1.50 20.59 -0.27
C ALA A 141 -2.83 20.66 -1.04
N ASP A 142 -2.93 19.97 -2.17
CA ASP A 142 -4.15 19.76 -2.94
C ASP A 142 -5.12 18.75 -2.29
N ILE A 143 -4.63 17.89 -1.39
CA ILE A 143 -5.42 16.83 -0.76
C ILE A 143 -5.49 17.02 0.75
N PHE A 144 -4.41 17.45 1.39
CA PHE A 144 -4.30 17.58 2.84
C PHE A 144 -4.20 19.06 3.26
N ALA A 145 -5.03 19.44 4.22
CA ALA A 145 -5.07 20.81 4.73
C ALA A 145 -3.80 21.18 5.53
N ASP A 146 -3.22 20.22 6.24
CA ASP A 146 -2.06 20.40 7.10
C ASP A 146 -1.34 19.06 7.39
N LEU A 147 -0.23 19.13 8.09
CA LEU A 147 0.54 17.96 8.53
C LEU A 147 -0.29 17.02 9.42
N GLY A 148 -1.15 17.57 10.26
CA GLY A 148 -2.02 16.78 11.16
C GLY A 148 -3.01 15.89 10.40
N ALA A 149 -3.48 16.36 9.24
CA ALA A 149 -4.34 15.58 8.35
C ALA A 149 -3.57 14.37 7.78
N ILE A 150 -2.33 14.57 7.34
CA ILE A 150 -1.47 13.48 6.84
C ILE A 150 -1.13 12.51 7.99
N GLN A 151 -0.74 13.01 9.17
CA GLN A 151 -0.49 12.18 10.35
C GLN A 151 -1.70 11.32 10.72
N THR A 152 -2.92 11.84 10.54
CA THR A 152 -4.15 11.09 10.79
C THR A 152 -4.27 9.91 9.80
N GLN A 153 -3.95 10.10 8.53
CA GLN A 153 -3.96 9.01 7.56
C GLN A 153 -2.89 7.96 7.90
N PHE A 154 -1.66 8.38 8.21
CA PHE A 154 -0.61 7.46 8.63
C PHE A 154 -0.97 6.70 9.91
N HIS A 155 -1.65 7.35 10.86
CA HIS A 155 -2.17 6.65 12.04
C HIS A 155 -3.25 5.62 11.67
N HIS A 156 -4.07 5.88 10.64
CA HIS A 156 -4.98 4.84 10.12
C HIS A 156 -4.22 3.63 9.55
N LEU A 157 -3.09 3.84 8.88
CA LEU A 157 -2.22 2.73 8.46
C LEU A 157 -1.64 1.97 9.67
N VAL A 158 -1.06 2.68 10.65
CA VAL A 158 -0.50 2.08 11.88
C VAL A 158 -1.52 1.16 12.56
N ARG A 159 -2.78 1.58 12.65
CA ARG A 159 -3.88 0.78 13.25
C ARG A 159 -4.21 -0.50 12.48
N THR A 160 -3.77 -0.65 11.24
CA THR A 160 -4.01 -1.86 10.44
C THR A 160 -2.87 -2.88 10.55
N VAL A 161 -1.72 -2.49 11.10
CA VAL A 161 -0.58 -3.41 11.31
C VAL A 161 -0.85 -4.26 12.56
N PRO A 162 -0.81 -5.59 12.46
CA PRO A 162 -1.12 -6.47 13.60
C PRO A 162 -0.05 -6.40 14.70
N SER A 163 -0.42 -6.74 15.92
CA SER A 163 0.50 -6.77 17.07
C SER A 163 1.66 -7.76 16.93
N GLU A 164 1.50 -8.80 16.11
CA GLU A 164 2.55 -9.76 15.73
C GLU A 164 3.33 -9.32 14.48
N GLY A 165 3.09 -8.12 14.00
CA GLY A 165 3.79 -7.51 12.88
C GLY A 165 5.00 -6.69 13.32
N LEU A 166 5.46 -5.81 12.43
CA LEU A 166 6.59 -4.91 12.69
C LEU A 166 6.37 -3.57 12.00
N ILE A 167 6.69 -2.48 12.68
CA ILE A 167 6.84 -1.16 12.09
C ILE A 167 8.33 -0.78 12.13
N VAL A 168 8.93 -0.54 10.97
CA VAL A 168 10.29 -0.03 10.82
C VAL A 168 10.18 1.45 10.54
N CYS A 169 10.61 2.30 11.46
CA CYS A 169 10.32 3.73 11.45
C CYS A 169 11.61 4.56 11.46
N ASN A 170 11.66 5.62 10.66
CA ASN A 170 12.74 6.60 10.74
C ASN A 170 12.67 7.35 12.08
N GLY A 171 13.59 7.02 12.98
CA GLY A 171 13.65 7.58 14.33
C GLY A 171 14.02 9.07 14.40
N GLN A 172 14.47 9.66 13.30
CA GLN A 172 14.84 11.08 13.24
C GLN A 172 13.66 11.98 12.86
N GLN A 173 12.51 11.40 12.52
CA GLN A 173 11.30 12.12 12.08
C GLN A 173 10.31 12.30 13.24
N GLN A 174 10.27 13.51 13.82
CA GLN A 174 9.34 13.82 14.92
C GLN A 174 7.87 13.62 14.51
N SER A 175 7.51 13.98 13.28
CA SER A 175 6.15 13.80 12.75
C SER A 175 5.69 12.33 12.72
N LEU A 176 6.60 11.40 12.50
CA LEU A 176 6.32 9.96 12.61
C LEU A 176 6.18 9.53 14.07
N GLN A 177 7.03 10.05 14.98
CA GLN A 177 6.88 9.78 16.39
C GLN A 177 5.53 10.28 16.92
N ASP A 178 5.15 11.51 16.59
CA ASP A 178 3.83 12.08 16.96
C ASP A 178 2.68 11.24 16.41
N THR A 179 2.86 10.61 15.24
CA THR A 179 1.87 9.72 14.66
C THR A 179 1.75 8.42 15.45
N LEU A 180 2.87 7.83 15.86
CA LEU A 180 2.89 6.60 16.68
C LEU A 180 2.34 6.86 18.10
N ASP A 181 2.57 8.04 18.66
CA ASP A 181 2.09 8.44 19.97
C ASP A 181 0.56 8.58 20.04
N LYS A 182 -0.12 8.75 18.90
CA LYS A 182 -1.60 8.67 18.81
C LYS A 182 -2.14 7.27 19.12
N GLY A 183 -1.27 6.24 19.16
CA GLY A 183 -1.55 4.86 19.48
C GLY A 183 -0.86 3.91 18.50
N CYS A 184 -0.06 2.99 19.05
CA CYS A 184 0.61 1.94 18.32
C CYS A 184 0.58 0.65 19.13
N TRP A 185 0.17 -0.43 18.50
CA TRP A 185 0.00 -1.75 19.14
C TRP A 185 0.98 -2.79 18.62
N THR A 186 1.83 -2.38 17.69
CA THR A 186 2.79 -3.21 16.98
C THR A 186 4.21 -2.87 17.45
N PRO A 187 5.12 -3.83 17.59
CA PRO A 187 6.53 -3.55 17.82
C PRO A 187 7.10 -2.56 16.81
N VAL A 188 7.92 -1.61 17.29
CA VAL A 188 8.55 -0.58 16.46
C VAL A 188 10.05 -0.71 16.56
N GLU A 189 10.72 -0.85 15.41
CA GLU A 189 12.16 -0.71 15.26
C GLU A 189 12.48 0.61 14.59
N LYS A 190 13.47 1.34 15.12
CA LYS A 190 13.91 2.64 14.59
C LYS A 190 15.25 2.52 13.89
N PHE A 191 15.39 3.23 12.78
CA PHE A 191 16.64 3.38 12.04
C PHE A 191 17.03 4.85 11.94
#